data_6eaa518018c980b622badca1c763566c
#
_entry.id   6eaa518018c980b622badca1c763566c
#
_cell.length_a   1.000
_cell.length_b   1.000
_cell.length_c   1.000
_cell.angle_alpha   90.00
_cell.angle_beta   90.00
_cell.angle_gamma   90.00
#
_symmetry.space_group_name_H-M   'P 1'
#
loop_
_entity.id
_entity.type
_entity.pdbx_description
1 polymer ?
#
loop_
_entity_poly.entity_id
_entity_poly.type
_entity_poly.pdbx_seq_one_letter_code
_entity_poly.pdbx_strand_id
1 'polypeptide(L)'
;MKGIGDIYAYIESVYIPDNNRATLCVSTQAGCKMGCRFCMTGTLGFHGHLTTADILNQIFSIPDADKLTNIVYMGEGEPMDNLDNVLRSLEVMTSAWGCAWSPKRITVSSVGINKELKRFLEESDCHLAISLHNPFSNERQEIMPIEKA
;
A
#
# COMPACT_ATOMS: atom_id res chain seq x y z
N MET A 1 -22.76 24.45 2.74
CA MET A 1 -22.05 23.15 2.65
C MET A 1 -22.61 22.43 1.42
N LYS A 2 -21.82 22.31 0.35
CA LYS A 2 -22.20 21.47 -0.80
C LYS A 2 -21.80 20.04 -0.45
N GLY A 3 -22.78 19.18 -0.23
CA GLY A 3 -22.55 17.74 -0.11
C GLY A 3 -22.03 17.21 -1.43
N ILE A 4 -20.77 16.79 -1.45
CA ILE A 4 -20.25 15.86 -2.43
C ILE A 4 -20.94 14.55 -2.06
N GLY A 5 -21.72 13.98 -2.97
CA GLY A 5 -22.44 12.73 -2.71
C GLY A 5 -21.45 11.68 -2.17
N ASP A 6 -21.81 11.06 -1.04
CA ASP A 6 -21.01 10.06 -0.37
C ASP A 6 -20.81 8.86 -1.30
N ILE A 7 -19.71 8.84 -2.02
CA ILE A 7 -19.25 7.64 -2.72
C ILE A 7 -18.58 6.78 -1.65
N TYR A 8 -19.30 5.82 -1.11
CA TYR A 8 -18.74 4.80 -0.24
C TYR A 8 -17.94 3.83 -1.11
N ALA A 9 -16.62 3.87 -1.03
CA ALA A 9 -15.78 2.83 -1.58
C ALA A 9 -15.43 1.85 -0.45
N TYR A 10 -15.57 0.56 -0.72
CA TYR A 10 -15.08 -0.49 0.17
C TYR A 10 -13.61 -0.73 -0.13
N ILE A 11 -12.85 -0.96 0.92
CA ILE A 11 -11.44 -1.36 0.83
C ILE A 11 -11.26 -2.64 1.65
N GLU A 12 -10.29 -3.45 1.27
CA GLU A 12 -9.97 -4.68 1.96
C GLU A 12 -8.68 -4.54 2.77
N SER A 13 -8.70 -5.07 3.99
CA SER A 13 -7.51 -5.31 4.80
C SER A 13 -7.52 -6.75 5.24
N VAL A 14 -6.37 -7.43 5.17
CA VAL A 14 -6.28 -8.85 5.47
C VAL A 14 -5.36 -9.09 6.66
N TYR A 15 -5.94 -9.63 7.74
CA TYR A 15 -5.18 -10.09 8.90
C TYR A 15 -4.71 -11.53 8.68
N ILE A 16 -3.41 -11.76 8.75
CA ILE A 16 -2.76 -13.04 8.46
C ILE A 16 -1.99 -13.49 9.70
N PRO A 17 -2.62 -14.29 10.59
CA PRO A 17 -1.93 -14.89 11.71
C PRO A 17 -1.10 -16.10 11.26
N ASP A 18 0.12 -16.23 11.80
CA ASP A 18 1.00 -17.37 11.60
C ASP A 18 1.88 -17.59 12.83
N ASN A 19 1.59 -18.63 13.63
CA ASN A 19 2.33 -18.98 14.85
C ASN A 19 2.66 -17.77 15.74
N ASN A 20 3.91 -17.31 15.72
CA ASN A 20 4.41 -16.16 16.49
C ASN A 20 4.39 -14.84 15.67
N ARG A 21 3.79 -14.85 14.49
CA ARG A 21 3.72 -13.72 13.58
C ARG A 21 2.28 -13.37 13.24
N ALA A 22 1.96 -12.10 13.27
CA ALA A 22 0.70 -11.58 12.78
C ALA A 22 0.98 -10.43 11.81
N THR A 23 0.59 -10.58 10.56
CA THR A 23 0.79 -9.60 9.49
C THR A 23 -0.54 -8.99 9.09
N LEU A 24 -0.60 -7.67 9.00
CA LEU A 24 -1.73 -6.98 8.38
C LEU A 24 -1.33 -6.51 6.98
N CYS A 25 -2.12 -6.90 5.99
CA CYS A 25 -2.06 -6.36 4.65
C CYS A 25 -3.01 -5.16 4.54
N VAL A 26 -2.49 -3.98 4.22
CA VAL A 26 -3.28 -2.74 4.13
C VAL A 26 -3.34 -2.22 2.71
N SER A 27 -4.46 -1.55 2.39
CA SER A 27 -4.71 -0.87 1.13
C SER A 27 -4.24 0.58 1.19
N THR A 28 -3.85 1.14 0.04
CA THR A 28 -3.43 2.55 -0.11
C THR A 28 -4.37 3.35 -1.00
N GLN A 29 -5.21 2.67 -1.75
CA GLN A 29 -6.23 3.26 -2.62
C GLN A 29 -7.50 2.43 -2.52
N ALA A 30 -8.61 2.99 -2.94
CA ALA A 30 -9.83 2.25 -3.24
C ALA A 30 -9.78 1.89 -4.73
N GLY A 31 -9.53 0.62 -5.04
CA GLY A 31 -9.21 0.16 -6.38
C GLY A 31 -7.81 0.55 -6.84
N CYS A 32 -7.50 0.37 -8.14
CA CYS A 32 -6.18 0.64 -8.70
C CYS A 32 -6.26 0.98 -10.18
N LYS A 33 -5.47 1.98 -10.64
CA LYS A 33 -5.42 2.39 -12.05
C LYS A 33 -4.28 1.76 -12.86
N MET A 34 -3.42 0.93 -12.25
CA MET A 34 -2.24 0.37 -12.91
C MET A 34 -2.57 -0.67 -13.99
N GLY A 35 -3.76 -1.28 -13.94
CA GLY A 35 -4.28 -2.16 -14.99
C GLY A 35 -3.53 -3.49 -15.15
N CYS A 36 -2.84 -3.96 -14.12
CA CYS A 36 -2.14 -5.25 -14.16
C CYS A 36 -3.13 -6.38 -14.46
N ARG A 37 -2.87 -7.18 -15.49
CA ARG A 37 -3.82 -8.20 -16.01
C ARG A 37 -4.09 -9.35 -15.05
N PHE A 38 -3.17 -9.62 -14.13
CA PHE A 38 -3.29 -10.68 -13.12
C PHE A 38 -3.92 -10.20 -11.82
N CYS A 39 -4.20 -8.90 -11.67
CA CYS A 39 -4.65 -8.29 -10.42
C CYS A 39 -6.17 -8.03 -10.45
N MET A 40 -6.89 -8.64 -9.49
CA MET A 40 -8.33 -8.44 -9.39
C MET A 40 -8.69 -6.99 -9.09
N THR A 41 -7.93 -6.30 -8.23
CA THR A 41 -8.14 -4.88 -7.91
C THR A 41 -8.08 -4.00 -9.15
N GLY A 42 -7.25 -4.33 -10.14
CA GLY A 42 -7.19 -3.62 -11.41
C GLY A 42 -8.49 -3.70 -12.23
N THR A 43 -9.33 -4.71 -12.01
CA THR A 43 -10.63 -4.86 -12.67
C THR A 43 -11.75 -4.05 -12.00
N LEU A 44 -11.56 -3.64 -10.75
CA LEU A 44 -12.54 -2.86 -9.98
C LEU A 44 -12.53 -1.37 -10.35
N GLY A 45 -11.51 -0.92 -11.10
CA GLY A 45 -11.31 0.49 -11.40
C GLY A 45 -10.65 1.25 -10.25
N PHE A 46 -10.50 2.55 -10.41
CA PHE A 46 -9.90 3.45 -9.43
C PHE A 46 -10.97 4.40 -8.87
N HIS A 47 -11.16 4.40 -7.57
CA HIS A 47 -12.17 5.22 -6.88
C HIS A 47 -11.56 6.35 -6.06
N GLY A 48 -10.26 6.26 -5.70
CA GLY A 48 -9.57 7.34 -5.00
C GLY A 48 -8.36 6.89 -4.20
N HIS A 49 -7.56 7.88 -3.80
CA HIS A 49 -6.46 7.69 -2.86
C HIS A 49 -7.01 7.64 -1.43
N LEU A 50 -6.52 6.72 -0.63
CA LEU A 50 -6.76 6.74 0.82
C LEU A 50 -5.92 7.85 1.46
N THR A 51 -6.52 8.56 2.40
CA THR A 51 -5.78 9.49 3.24
C THR A 51 -4.86 8.75 4.21
N THR A 52 -3.90 9.45 4.78
CA THR A 52 -3.07 8.92 5.88
C THR A 52 -3.93 8.32 7.00
N ALA A 53 -5.04 9.00 7.36
CA ALA A 53 -5.95 8.53 8.40
C ALA A 53 -6.67 7.23 8.00
N ASP A 54 -7.10 7.10 6.73
CA ASP A 54 -7.75 5.89 6.24
C ASP A 54 -6.79 4.70 6.25
N ILE A 55 -5.52 4.92 5.90
CA ILE A 55 -4.48 3.89 5.95
C ILE A 55 -4.26 3.44 7.39
N LEU A 56 -4.07 4.38 8.33
CA LEU A 56 -3.86 4.08 9.75
C LEU A 56 -5.08 3.43 10.40
N ASN A 57 -6.29 3.82 10.01
CA ASN A 57 -7.52 3.22 10.52
C ASN A 57 -7.61 1.73 10.24
N GLN A 58 -7.10 1.25 9.11
CA GLN A 58 -7.04 -0.19 8.82
C GLN A 58 -6.21 -0.93 9.88
N ILE A 59 -5.13 -0.30 10.39
CA ILE A 59 -4.23 -0.90 11.37
C ILE A 59 -4.86 -0.89 12.76
N PHE A 60 -5.48 0.21 13.16
CA PHE A 60 -5.98 0.38 14.52
C PHE A 60 -7.40 -0.14 14.76
N SER A 61 -8.16 -0.39 13.70
CA SER A 61 -9.57 -0.83 13.81
C SER A 61 -9.76 -2.34 13.88
N ILE A 62 -8.71 -3.14 13.64
CA ILE A 62 -8.84 -4.59 13.74
C ILE A 62 -8.82 -5.03 15.22
N PRO A 63 -9.60 -6.07 15.59
CA PRO A 63 -9.69 -6.54 16.98
C PRO A 63 -8.35 -6.97 17.60
N ASP A 64 -7.44 -7.49 16.76
CA ASP A 64 -6.13 -8.02 17.17
C ASP A 64 -4.96 -7.08 16.85
N ALA A 65 -5.19 -5.75 16.84
CA ALA A 65 -4.16 -4.76 16.51
C ALA A 65 -2.92 -4.84 17.44
N ASP A 66 -3.11 -5.19 18.68
CA ASP A 66 -2.05 -5.38 19.70
C ASP A 66 -1.17 -6.62 19.43
N LYS A 67 -1.66 -7.57 18.65
CA LYS A 67 -0.93 -8.79 18.27
C LYS A 67 -0.10 -8.62 17.02
N LEU A 68 -0.26 -7.52 16.28
CA LEU A 68 0.46 -7.28 15.02
C LEU A 68 1.97 -7.25 15.24
N THR A 69 2.67 -7.99 14.39
CA THR A 69 4.14 -8.02 14.34
C THR A 69 4.69 -7.38 13.07
N ASN A 70 3.91 -7.40 11.99
CA ASN A 70 4.31 -6.90 10.67
C ASN A 70 3.15 -6.21 9.95
N ILE A 71 3.47 -5.26 9.09
CA ILE A 71 2.52 -4.60 8.20
C ILE A 71 3.07 -4.66 6.77
N VAL A 72 2.22 -4.98 5.81
CA VAL A 72 2.57 -4.95 4.39
C VAL A 72 1.57 -4.07 3.62
N TYR A 73 2.09 -3.15 2.85
CA TYR A 73 1.31 -2.28 1.96
C TYR A 73 1.18 -2.98 0.62
N MET A 74 0.35 -4.04 0.60
CA MET A 74 0.16 -4.96 -0.53
C MET A 74 -1.32 -5.27 -0.79
N GLY A 75 -2.21 -4.45 -0.24
CA GLY A 75 -3.65 -4.50 -0.51
C GLY A 75 -4.01 -3.82 -1.81
N GLU A 76 -5.13 -3.10 -1.82
CA GLU A 76 -5.57 -2.36 -2.99
C GLU A 76 -4.72 -1.12 -3.23
N GLY A 77 -4.43 -0.86 -4.52
CA GLY A 77 -3.74 0.33 -4.98
C GLY A 77 -2.24 0.15 -5.20
N GLU A 78 -1.65 1.20 -5.78
CA GLU A 78 -0.20 1.34 -5.93
C GLU A 78 0.30 2.38 -4.91
N PRO A 79 1.12 1.97 -3.93
CA PRO A 79 1.60 2.89 -2.89
C PRO A 79 2.37 4.09 -3.43
N MET A 80 3.15 3.92 -4.49
CA MET A 80 3.92 5.03 -5.08
C MET A 80 3.02 6.06 -5.76
N ASP A 81 1.84 5.68 -6.23
CA ASP A 81 0.85 6.60 -6.77
C ASP A 81 0.12 7.44 -5.67
N ASN A 82 0.25 7.03 -4.41
CA ASN A 82 -0.28 7.74 -3.23
C ASN A 82 0.83 8.03 -2.20
N LEU A 83 2.05 8.31 -2.66
CA LEU A 83 3.26 8.28 -1.86
C LEU A 83 3.22 9.24 -0.65
N ASP A 84 2.66 10.45 -0.77
CA ASP A 84 2.61 11.41 0.34
C ASP A 84 1.83 10.86 1.54
N ASN A 85 0.67 10.24 1.31
CA ASN A 85 -0.13 9.63 2.37
C ASN A 85 0.56 8.38 2.94
N VAL A 86 1.21 7.60 2.08
CA VAL A 86 1.98 6.41 2.49
C VAL A 86 3.14 6.83 3.39
N LEU A 87 4.00 7.76 2.96
CA LEU A 87 5.13 8.23 3.75
C LEU A 87 4.69 8.79 5.10
N ARG A 88 3.60 9.58 5.11
CA ARG A 88 3.06 10.12 6.36
C ARG A 88 2.56 9.01 7.29
N SER A 89 1.92 7.97 6.76
CA SER A 89 1.49 6.82 7.58
C SER A 89 2.69 6.04 8.14
N LEU A 90 3.75 5.88 7.36
CA LEU A 90 5.00 5.25 7.80
C LEU A 90 5.70 6.08 8.89
N GLU A 91 5.72 7.40 8.74
CA GLU A 91 6.25 8.32 9.75
C GLU A 91 5.52 8.15 11.09
N VAL A 92 4.19 8.13 11.09
CA VAL A 92 3.39 7.89 12.31
C VAL A 92 3.71 6.52 12.92
N MET A 93 3.84 5.49 12.09
CA MET A 93 4.13 4.13 12.59
C MET A 93 5.53 4.00 13.17
N THR A 94 6.54 4.65 12.60
CA THR A 94 7.95 4.42 12.93
C THR A 94 8.55 5.45 13.88
N SER A 95 8.01 6.66 13.95
CA SER A 95 8.54 7.74 14.80
C SER A 95 8.33 7.47 16.28
N ALA A 96 9.27 7.96 17.10
CA ALA A 96 9.21 7.86 18.55
C ALA A 96 8.00 8.58 19.17
N TRP A 97 7.49 9.61 18.53
CA TRP A 97 6.27 10.32 18.92
C TRP A 97 4.97 9.61 18.50
N GLY A 98 5.07 8.63 17.60
CA GLY A 98 3.97 7.81 17.10
C GLY A 98 3.96 6.42 17.75
N CYS A 99 3.94 5.38 16.93
CA CYS A 99 3.86 3.99 17.40
C CYS A 99 5.23 3.37 17.69
N ALA A 100 6.32 4.01 17.34
CA ALA A 100 7.70 3.57 17.56
C ALA A 100 8.01 2.14 17.01
N TRP A 101 7.35 1.76 15.93
CA TRP A 101 7.61 0.48 15.27
C TRP A 101 8.97 0.49 14.57
N SER A 102 9.64 -0.65 14.57
CA SER A 102 10.83 -0.82 13.75
C SER A 102 10.44 -0.77 12.27
N PRO A 103 11.11 0.06 11.43
CA PRO A 103 10.86 0.10 9.98
C PRO A 103 11.02 -1.28 9.32
N LYS A 104 11.86 -2.16 9.88
CA LYS A 104 12.07 -3.54 9.41
C LYS A 104 10.86 -4.46 9.54
N ARG A 105 9.82 -4.02 10.23
CA ARG A 105 8.54 -4.75 10.36
C ARG A 105 7.51 -4.30 9.32
N ILE A 106 7.87 -3.34 8.49
CA ILE A 106 6.96 -2.75 7.50
C ILE A 106 7.56 -2.93 6.10
N THR A 107 6.76 -3.45 5.17
CA THR A 107 7.15 -3.60 3.77
C THR A 107 6.15 -2.89 2.87
N VAL A 108 6.64 -2.07 1.96
CA VAL A 108 5.83 -1.40 0.94
C VAL A 108 6.14 -2.03 -0.41
N SER A 109 5.10 -2.45 -1.14
CA SER A 109 5.22 -3.01 -2.48
C SER A 109 4.97 -1.96 -3.54
N SER A 110 5.63 -2.08 -4.69
CA SER A 110 5.40 -1.20 -5.83
C SER A 110 5.59 -1.94 -7.16
N VAL A 111 4.87 -1.46 -8.17
CA VAL A 111 5.09 -1.85 -9.56
C VAL A 111 6.34 -1.19 -10.16
N GLY A 112 6.96 -0.23 -9.47
CA GLY A 112 8.20 0.41 -9.88
C GLY A 112 8.03 1.75 -10.60
N ILE A 113 7.25 2.69 -10.05
CA ILE A 113 7.16 4.06 -10.56
C ILE A 113 8.44 4.81 -10.18
N ASN A 114 9.34 5.03 -11.14
CA ASN A 114 10.74 5.41 -10.90
C ASN A 114 10.94 6.65 -10.02
N LYS A 115 10.22 7.74 -10.26
CA LYS A 115 10.40 9.00 -9.51
C LYS A 115 10.00 8.84 -8.05
N GLU A 116 8.84 8.28 -7.82
CA GLU A 116 8.27 8.07 -6.49
C GLU A 116 9.03 6.98 -5.74
N LEU A 117 9.52 5.96 -6.45
CA LEU A 117 10.35 4.92 -5.88
C LEU A 117 11.66 5.47 -5.31
N LYS A 118 12.34 6.36 -6.06
CA LYS A 118 13.55 7.03 -5.59
C LYS A 118 13.28 7.84 -4.33
N ARG A 119 12.21 8.63 -4.33
CA ARG A 119 11.78 9.41 -3.18
C ARG A 119 11.48 8.52 -1.96
N PHE A 120 10.79 7.40 -2.15
CA PHE A 120 10.53 6.43 -1.09
C PHE A 120 11.84 5.92 -0.45
N LEU A 121 12.85 5.59 -1.25
CA LEU A 121 14.15 5.11 -0.77
C LEU A 121 14.95 6.19 -0.03
N GLU A 122 14.71 7.47 -0.33
CA GLU A 122 15.37 8.59 0.32
C GLU A 122 14.66 9.00 1.63
N GLU A 123 13.33 8.82 1.73
CA GLU A 123 12.52 9.32 2.83
C GLU A 123 12.02 8.22 3.79
N SER A 124 12.30 6.94 3.52
CA SER A 124 11.83 5.82 4.35
C SER A 124 12.90 4.76 4.58
N ASP A 125 12.98 4.26 5.81
CA ASP A 125 13.81 3.11 6.20
C ASP A 125 13.05 1.78 6.13
N CYS A 126 11.79 1.78 5.68
CA CYS A 126 10.98 0.59 5.54
C CYS A 126 11.43 -0.28 4.36
N HIS A 127 11.11 -1.57 4.41
CA HIS A 127 11.43 -2.47 3.31
C HIS A 127 10.62 -2.14 2.05
N LEU A 128 11.29 -2.27 0.91
CA LEU A 128 10.68 -2.18 -0.41
C LEU A 128 10.60 -3.57 -1.05
N ALA A 129 9.45 -3.90 -1.61
CA ALA A 129 9.24 -5.05 -2.48
C ALA A 129 8.86 -4.56 -3.88
N ILE A 130 9.43 -5.17 -4.91
CA ILE A 130 9.11 -4.84 -6.31
C ILE A 130 8.31 -5.97 -6.95
N SER A 131 7.16 -5.62 -7.50
CA SER A 131 6.32 -6.49 -8.34
C SER A 131 6.97 -6.66 -9.70
N LEU A 132 7.98 -7.52 -9.78
CA LEU A 132 8.75 -7.73 -11.02
C LEU A 132 7.97 -8.53 -12.05
N HIS A 133 7.43 -9.69 -11.65
CA HIS A 133 6.63 -10.66 -12.43
C HIS A 133 7.28 -11.18 -13.72
N ASN A 134 8.02 -10.34 -14.44
CA ASN A 134 8.80 -10.74 -15.63
C ASN A 134 10.06 -9.86 -15.74
N PRO A 135 11.26 -10.43 -15.98
CA PRO A 135 12.50 -9.67 -16.09
C PRO A 135 12.67 -8.99 -17.46
N PHE A 136 11.88 -9.36 -18.46
CA PHE A 136 11.95 -8.79 -19.80
C PHE A 136 10.88 -7.71 -20.00
N SER A 137 11.30 -6.48 -20.32
CA SER A 137 10.43 -5.31 -20.36
C SER A 137 9.25 -5.47 -21.33
N ASN A 138 9.47 -6.02 -22.54
CA ASN A 138 8.42 -6.26 -23.52
C ASN A 138 7.34 -7.25 -23.02
N GLU A 139 7.76 -8.33 -22.38
CA GLU A 139 6.84 -9.32 -21.81
C GLU A 139 6.16 -8.78 -20.54
N ARG A 140 6.91 -8.06 -19.69
CA ARG A 140 6.36 -7.40 -18.52
C ARG A 140 5.26 -6.40 -18.90
N GLN A 141 5.46 -5.65 -19.96
CA GLN A 141 4.49 -4.69 -20.50
C GLN A 141 3.16 -5.33 -20.90
N GLU A 142 3.18 -6.59 -21.37
CA GLU A 142 1.95 -7.30 -21.71
C GLU A 142 1.06 -7.57 -20.52
N ILE A 143 1.65 -7.81 -19.33
CA ILE A 143 0.93 -8.12 -18.08
C ILE A 143 0.81 -6.92 -17.15
N MET A 144 1.72 -5.95 -17.27
CA MET A 144 1.78 -4.72 -16.46
C MET A 144 1.91 -3.50 -17.37
N PRO A 145 0.80 -2.89 -17.81
CA PRO A 145 0.81 -1.78 -18.77
C PRO A 145 1.60 -0.55 -18.31
N ILE A 146 1.80 -0.39 -17.00
CA ILE A 146 2.60 0.71 -16.40
C ILE A 146 4.07 0.69 -16.84
N GLU A 147 4.59 -0.41 -17.35
CA GLU A 147 5.97 -0.52 -17.84
C GLU A 147 6.28 0.49 -18.98
N LYS A 148 5.25 1.06 -19.59
CA LYS A 148 5.40 2.10 -20.63
C LYS A 148 5.60 3.51 -20.10
N ALA A 149 5.38 3.73 -18.81
CA ALA A 149 5.34 5.06 -18.21
C ALA A 149 6.72 5.58 -17.78
#